data_90e7d100ce5db628d6b471d46c97b5f4
#
_entry.id   90e7d100ce5db628d6b471d46c97b5f4
#
_cell.length_a   1.000
_cell.length_b   1.000
_cell.length_c   1.000
_cell.angle_alpha   90.00
_cell.angle_beta   90.00
_cell.angle_gamma   90.00
#
_symmetry.space_group_name_H-M   'P 1'
#
loop_
_entity.id
_entity.type
_entity.pdbx_description
1 polymer ?
#
loop_
_entity_poly.entity_id
_entity_poly.type
_entity_poly.pdbx_seq_one_letter_code
_entity_poly.pdbx_strand_id
1 'polypeptide(L)'
;MVDHSQLEPHVFAESLQALGLRRAAFIHSASTGLTSSHPELEGLGRSLLANTRDYDRHQAVLLEVGEQTGVLLGAFLHRTRRGQGIGGVRLWSYGSLGDFLSDGLRLSKGMGRKNALAGLWWGGGKGVIARAPAGRHEDPGYRAQLFQDYGRFITSLCGAYVTAEDVGTTEPDMAEIHRATRYVVCVPPSVGGSGNPSPATARGVVCAMEGALDQLGLGPLRGKVIAMQGVGNVGGFMVEELLGRGVERIVAAEVSEAVARAVRERYGSERLQLDVVAPGDHGILAEPCDILAPNALGGILNPETIPRLRAKIVCGAANNQLLDQQRDALLLRERGIAFVPDFVANRMGIVNCANEQYGSFPDDPAIVRHYDSSWDGSVYRVTRSVLGRAEQGGITSTEAANLLADELAEQPHPIFPDRTSAILTRLLADGWAKVPGPRRPARAAVAGAGRR
;
A
#
# COMPACT_ATOMS: atom_id res chain seq x y z
N MET A 1 31.07 -5.54 -14.10
CA MET A 1 30.35 -4.82 -13.00
C MET A 1 29.37 -5.80 -12.37
N VAL A 2 29.36 -5.89 -11.06
CA VAL A 2 28.42 -6.78 -10.35
C VAL A 2 27.01 -6.24 -10.54
N ASP A 3 26.08 -7.10 -10.99
CA ASP A 3 24.67 -6.76 -11.03
C ASP A 3 24.08 -6.87 -9.62
N HIS A 4 24.05 -5.76 -8.91
CA HIS A 4 23.54 -5.72 -7.53
C HIS A 4 22.06 -6.11 -7.43
N SER A 5 21.28 -6.01 -8.51
CA SER A 5 19.84 -6.32 -8.50
C SER A 5 19.55 -7.80 -8.23
N GLN A 6 20.52 -8.68 -8.53
CA GLN A 6 20.39 -10.12 -8.32
C GLN A 6 20.81 -10.59 -6.92
N LEU A 7 21.44 -9.71 -6.12
CA LEU A 7 21.83 -10.03 -4.76
C LEU A 7 20.61 -10.13 -3.84
N GLU A 8 20.66 -10.97 -2.84
CA GLU A 8 19.69 -10.90 -1.74
C GLU A 8 19.86 -9.58 -0.97
N PRO A 9 18.80 -9.00 -0.40
CA PRO A 9 18.88 -7.71 0.30
C PRO A 9 19.91 -7.66 1.42
N HIS A 10 20.12 -8.76 2.16
CA HIS A 10 21.11 -8.81 3.23
C HIS A 10 22.55 -8.82 2.67
N VAL A 11 22.79 -9.49 1.55
CA VAL A 11 24.09 -9.49 0.87
C VAL A 11 24.41 -8.10 0.31
N PHE A 12 23.41 -7.42 -0.23
CA PHE A 12 23.57 -6.03 -0.66
C PHE A 12 23.88 -5.10 0.52
N ALA A 13 23.21 -5.25 1.65
CA ALA A 13 23.51 -4.48 2.86
C ALA A 13 24.97 -4.71 3.34
N GLU A 14 25.46 -5.95 3.31
CA GLU A 14 26.86 -6.27 3.61
C GLU A 14 27.82 -5.64 2.60
N SER A 15 27.48 -5.64 1.30
CA SER A 15 28.31 -5.01 0.27
C SER A 15 28.43 -3.50 0.43
N LEU A 16 27.33 -2.81 0.80
CA LEU A 16 27.36 -1.39 1.14
C LEU A 16 28.30 -1.12 2.34
N GLN A 17 28.19 -1.93 3.39
CA GLN A 17 29.07 -1.80 4.56
C GLN A 17 30.53 -2.06 4.23
N ALA A 18 30.82 -3.02 3.32
CA ALA A 18 32.20 -3.28 2.85
C ALA A 18 32.78 -2.08 2.09
N LEU A 19 31.96 -1.32 1.39
CA LEU A 19 32.35 -0.04 0.76
C LEU A 19 32.46 1.13 1.78
N GLY A 20 32.20 0.87 3.05
CA GLY A 20 32.18 1.93 4.08
C GLY A 20 30.92 2.82 4.01
N LEU A 21 29.91 2.40 3.28
CA LEU A 21 28.65 3.11 3.07
C LEU A 21 27.56 2.54 3.98
N ARG A 22 26.68 3.42 4.43
CA ARG A 22 25.46 3.04 5.16
C ARG A 22 24.20 3.42 4.40
N ARG A 23 24.28 4.44 3.55
CA ARG A 23 23.16 5.02 2.82
C ARG A 23 23.41 5.07 1.33
N ALA A 24 22.34 4.98 0.57
CA ALA A 24 22.34 5.19 -0.87
C ALA A 24 21.10 5.99 -1.28
N ALA A 25 21.25 6.87 -2.26
CA ALA A 25 20.17 7.64 -2.84
C ALA A 25 20.22 7.58 -4.36
N PHE A 26 19.06 7.39 -4.97
CA PHE A 26 18.84 7.53 -6.41
C PHE A 26 17.75 8.60 -6.58
N ILE A 27 18.12 9.71 -7.20
CA ILE A 27 17.24 10.89 -7.34
C ILE A 27 17.02 11.18 -8.82
N HIS A 28 15.77 11.32 -9.21
CA HIS A 28 15.38 11.74 -10.53
C HIS A 28 15.12 13.25 -10.56
N SER A 29 15.75 13.94 -11.52
CA SER A 29 15.41 15.32 -11.85
C SER A 29 15.16 15.48 -13.34
N ALA A 30 14.41 16.51 -13.73
CA ALA A 30 14.15 16.80 -15.14
C ALA A 30 15.43 17.16 -15.92
N SER A 31 16.42 17.73 -15.25
CA SER A 31 17.66 18.21 -15.87
C SER A 31 18.73 17.12 -16.01
N THR A 32 18.82 16.19 -15.05
CA THR A 32 19.92 15.19 -15.02
C THR A 32 19.46 13.76 -15.20
N GLY A 33 18.14 13.51 -15.25
CA GLY A 33 17.59 12.15 -15.18
C GLY A 33 17.82 11.53 -13.80
N LEU A 34 17.98 10.21 -13.74
CA LEU A 34 18.28 9.48 -12.52
C LEU A 34 19.78 9.56 -12.20
N THR A 35 20.10 10.06 -11.02
CA THR A 35 21.48 10.14 -10.50
C THR A 35 21.65 9.27 -9.27
N SER A 36 22.82 8.63 -9.13
CA SER A 36 23.23 7.86 -7.96
C SER A 36 24.07 8.70 -7.03
N SER A 37 23.89 8.54 -5.72
CA SER A 37 24.71 9.25 -4.70
C SER A 37 26.15 8.80 -4.65
N HIS A 38 26.49 7.63 -5.18
CA HIS A 38 27.81 7.02 -5.17
C HIS A 38 28.13 6.41 -6.54
N PRO A 39 29.34 6.62 -7.09
CA PRO A 39 29.75 6.05 -8.37
C PRO A 39 29.66 4.52 -8.40
N GLU A 40 29.95 3.87 -7.28
CA GLU A 40 29.90 2.40 -7.12
C GLU A 40 28.50 1.84 -7.34
N LEU A 41 27.46 2.66 -7.18
CA LEU A 41 26.06 2.27 -7.31
C LEU A 41 25.41 2.69 -8.65
N GLU A 42 26.15 3.26 -9.58
CA GLU A 42 25.64 3.62 -10.91
C GLU A 42 25.07 2.41 -11.67
N GLY A 43 25.64 1.20 -11.45
CA GLY A 43 25.12 -0.04 -12.00
C GLY A 43 23.67 -0.29 -11.55
N LEU A 44 23.40 -0.12 -10.26
CA LEU A 44 22.05 -0.25 -9.70
C LEU A 44 21.10 0.84 -10.22
N GLY A 45 21.60 2.08 -10.40
CA GLY A 45 20.83 3.15 -11.05
C GLY A 45 20.39 2.78 -12.47
N ARG A 46 21.26 2.15 -13.26
CA ARG A 46 20.90 1.62 -14.58
C ARG A 46 19.87 0.50 -14.52
N SER A 47 19.99 -0.40 -13.53
CA SER A 47 18.98 -1.47 -13.32
C SER A 47 17.61 -0.90 -12.96
N LEU A 48 17.55 0.20 -12.16
CA LEU A 48 16.30 0.92 -11.89
C LEU A 48 15.68 1.49 -13.17
N LEU A 49 16.48 2.14 -14.04
CA LEU A 49 16.02 2.69 -15.32
C LEU A 49 15.55 1.59 -16.29
N ALA A 50 16.17 0.42 -16.26
CA ALA A 50 15.79 -0.74 -17.08
C ALA A 50 14.49 -1.41 -16.62
N ASN A 51 14.05 -1.18 -15.40
CA ASN A 51 12.76 -1.67 -14.87
C ASN A 51 11.60 -0.82 -15.40
N THR A 52 11.32 -0.90 -16.69
CA THR A 52 10.26 -0.11 -17.36
C THR A 52 8.85 -0.46 -16.87
N ARG A 53 8.66 -1.59 -16.21
CA ARG A 53 7.38 -2.00 -15.65
C ARG A 53 7.01 -1.19 -14.41
N ASP A 54 7.95 -1.01 -13.48
CA ASP A 54 7.66 -0.47 -12.16
C ASP A 54 8.27 0.93 -11.95
N TYR A 55 9.37 1.28 -12.62
CA TYR A 55 9.98 2.59 -12.55
C TYR A 55 9.25 3.59 -13.46
N ASP A 56 8.67 4.62 -12.85
CA ASP A 56 7.95 5.71 -13.54
C ASP A 56 8.49 7.07 -13.08
N ARG A 57 9.77 7.34 -13.36
CA ARG A 57 10.44 8.58 -12.96
C ARG A 57 10.23 8.91 -11.47
N HIS A 58 10.36 7.89 -10.62
CA HIS A 58 10.27 8.06 -9.18
C HIS A 58 11.24 9.14 -8.73
N GLN A 59 10.74 10.08 -7.94
CA GLN A 59 11.50 11.25 -7.52
C GLN A 59 12.71 10.86 -6.67
N ALA A 60 12.57 9.85 -5.80
CA ALA A 60 13.67 9.32 -5.02
C ALA A 60 13.48 7.84 -4.66
N VAL A 61 14.60 7.12 -4.61
CA VAL A 61 14.78 5.85 -3.92
C VAL A 61 15.89 6.04 -2.91
N LEU A 62 15.55 5.92 -1.63
CA LEU A 62 16.45 6.17 -0.50
C LEU A 62 16.62 4.87 0.28
N LEU A 63 17.86 4.43 0.47
CA LEU A 63 18.19 3.18 1.12
C LEU A 63 19.10 3.44 2.32
N GLU A 64 18.91 2.68 3.40
CA GLU A 64 19.78 2.70 4.59
C GLU A 64 19.96 1.28 5.12
N VAL A 65 21.15 0.96 5.61
CA VAL A 65 21.40 -0.22 6.43
C VAL A 65 21.17 0.16 7.88
N GLY A 66 20.22 -0.51 8.54
CA GLY A 66 19.86 -0.25 9.94
C GLY A 66 21.07 -0.32 10.87
N GLU A 67 21.18 0.67 11.76
CA GLU A 67 22.38 0.81 12.61
C GLU A 67 22.55 -0.33 13.60
N GLN A 68 21.45 -0.73 14.24
CA GLN A 68 21.46 -1.78 15.26
C GLN A 68 21.27 -3.17 14.63
N THR A 69 20.40 -3.24 13.62
CA THR A 69 19.95 -4.53 13.06
C THR A 69 20.71 -4.98 11.82
N GLY A 70 21.35 -4.07 11.10
CA GLY A 70 22.01 -4.34 9.82
C GLY A 70 21.03 -4.66 8.67
N VAL A 71 19.73 -4.47 8.88
CA VAL A 71 18.69 -4.76 7.90
C VAL A 71 18.64 -3.67 6.84
N LEU A 72 18.37 -4.05 5.58
CA LEU A 72 18.15 -3.09 4.49
C LEU A 72 16.77 -2.45 4.63
N LEU A 73 16.75 -1.13 4.68
CA LEU A 73 15.60 -0.25 4.80
C LEU A 73 15.47 0.59 3.54
N GLY A 74 14.25 0.81 3.05
CA GLY A 74 13.99 1.61 1.87
C GLY A 74 12.82 2.58 2.04
N ALA A 75 12.95 3.75 1.43
CA ALA A 75 11.87 4.72 1.22
C ALA A 75 11.83 5.13 -0.24
N PHE A 76 10.66 5.02 -0.85
CA PHE A 76 10.40 5.25 -2.26
C PHE A 76 9.41 6.40 -2.41
N LEU A 77 9.75 7.39 -3.22
CA LEU A 77 8.94 8.59 -3.46
C LEU A 77 8.55 8.70 -4.92
N HIS A 78 7.25 8.82 -5.17
CA HIS A 78 6.69 8.98 -6.51
C HIS A 78 5.76 10.18 -6.57
N ARG A 79 6.06 11.15 -7.46
CA ARG A 79 5.27 12.38 -7.71
C ARG A 79 4.81 13.08 -6.43
N THR A 80 5.65 13.93 -5.86
CA THR A 80 5.36 14.62 -4.60
C THR A 80 4.94 16.09 -4.78
N ARG A 81 4.36 16.46 -5.94
CA ARG A 81 3.84 17.82 -6.18
C ARG A 81 2.68 18.17 -5.25
N ARG A 82 1.82 17.19 -4.94
CA ARG A 82 0.71 17.36 -4.00
C ARG A 82 1.15 17.41 -2.54
N GLY A 83 2.41 17.20 -2.23
CA GLY A 83 2.93 17.21 -0.85
C GLY A 83 3.95 16.10 -0.62
N GLN A 84 4.29 15.91 0.65
CA GLN A 84 5.24 14.89 1.09
C GLN A 84 4.75 13.49 0.68
N GLY A 85 5.67 12.57 0.40
CA GLY A 85 5.31 11.19 0.13
C GLY A 85 4.71 10.53 1.38
N ILE A 86 3.54 9.89 1.26
CA ILE A 86 2.97 9.09 2.34
C ILE A 86 2.58 7.70 1.86
N GLY A 87 2.79 6.71 2.71
CA GLY A 87 2.37 5.32 2.49
C GLY A 87 2.95 4.36 3.51
N GLY A 88 2.35 3.18 3.63
CA GLY A 88 2.73 2.19 4.63
C GLY A 88 4.11 1.58 4.44
N VAL A 89 4.70 1.07 5.51
CA VAL A 89 5.94 0.31 5.49
C VAL A 89 5.65 -1.18 5.46
N ARG A 90 6.18 -1.87 4.45
CA ARG A 90 6.07 -3.32 4.29
C ARG A 90 7.28 -4.03 4.87
N LEU A 91 7.05 -5.02 5.73
CA LEU A 91 8.07 -5.96 6.19
C LEU A 91 7.89 -7.29 5.45
N TRP A 92 8.80 -7.62 4.52
CA TRP A 92 8.64 -8.78 3.65
C TRP A 92 9.97 -9.47 3.34
N SER A 93 9.91 -10.74 2.94
CA SER A 93 11.06 -11.51 2.46
C SER A 93 11.18 -11.38 0.96
N TYR A 94 12.36 -10.98 0.47
CA TYR A 94 12.63 -10.79 -0.95
C TYR A 94 13.75 -11.72 -1.38
N GLY A 95 13.57 -12.39 -2.52
CA GLY A 95 14.59 -13.26 -3.11
C GLY A 95 15.75 -12.50 -3.73
N SER A 96 15.50 -11.24 -4.14
CA SER A 96 16.52 -10.38 -4.73
C SER A 96 16.33 -8.90 -4.33
N LEU A 97 17.39 -8.10 -4.47
CA LEU A 97 17.31 -6.65 -4.36
C LEU A 97 16.39 -6.06 -5.44
N GLY A 98 16.36 -6.67 -6.63
CA GLY A 98 15.46 -6.30 -7.71
C GLY A 98 13.99 -6.40 -7.29
N ASP A 99 13.58 -7.47 -6.60
CA ASP A 99 12.22 -7.64 -6.09
C ASP A 99 11.89 -6.60 -5.01
N PHE A 100 12.84 -6.34 -4.09
CA PHE A 100 12.71 -5.31 -3.06
C PHE A 100 12.48 -3.92 -3.68
N LEU A 101 13.27 -3.56 -4.69
CA LEU A 101 13.16 -2.29 -5.39
C LEU A 101 11.86 -2.20 -6.19
N SER A 102 11.51 -3.24 -6.93
CA SER A 102 10.28 -3.31 -7.73
C SER A 102 9.03 -3.15 -6.87
N ASP A 103 8.99 -3.79 -5.70
CA ASP A 103 7.85 -3.68 -4.78
C ASP A 103 7.71 -2.23 -4.25
N GLY A 104 8.81 -1.60 -3.83
CA GLY A 104 8.82 -0.22 -3.38
C GLY A 104 8.39 0.78 -4.47
N LEU A 105 8.89 0.61 -5.69
CA LEU A 105 8.52 1.44 -6.84
C LEU A 105 7.02 1.33 -7.16
N ARG A 106 6.55 0.11 -7.38
CA ARG A 106 5.15 -0.15 -7.72
C ARG A 106 4.19 0.38 -6.68
N LEU A 107 4.49 0.13 -5.40
CA LEU A 107 3.61 0.51 -4.29
C LEU A 107 3.62 2.01 -4.02
N SER A 108 4.75 2.71 -4.15
CA SER A 108 4.79 4.18 -4.00
C SER A 108 4.00 4.89 -5.11
N LYS A 109 4.03 4.37 -6.35
CA LYS A 109 3.18 4.85 -7.44
C LYS A 109 1.70 4.65 -7.12
N GLY A 110 1.33 3.45 -6.64
CA GLY A 110 -0.04 3.14 -6.22
C GLY A 110 -0.54 4.06 -5.09
N MET A 111 0.31 4.36 -4.11
CA MET A 111 -0.03 5.30 -3.03
C MET A 111 -0.25 6.72 -3.54
N GLY A 112 0.57 7.21 -4.48
CA GLY A 112 0.36 8.53 -5.09
C GLY A 112 -1.00 8.66 -5.77
N ARG A 113 -1.41 7.65 -6.52
CA ARG A 113 -2.72 7.58 -7.15
C ARG A 113 -3.86 7.52 -6.14
N LYS A 114 -3.73 6.69 -5.11
CA LYS A 114 -4.72 6.58 -4.02
C LYS A 114 -4.90 7.93 -3.30
N ASN A 115 -3.81 8.60 -2.94
CA ASN A 115 -3.84 9.90 -2.26
C ASN A 115 -4.48 10.98 -3.14
N ALA A 116 -4.14 11.03 -4.42
CA ALA A 116 -4.70 11.99 -5.36
C ALA A 116 -6.23 11.83 -5.53
N LEU A 117 -6.70 10.58 -5.75
CA LEU A 117 -8.14 10.29 -5.85
C LEU A 117 -8.89 10.51 -4.53
N ALA A 118 -8.21 10.38 -3.40
CA ALA A 118 -8.76 10.71 -2.09
C ALA A 118 -8.85 12.23 -1.83
N GLY A 119 -8.34 13.07 -2.75
CA GLY A 119 -8.29 14.52 -2.56
C GLY A 119 -7.30 14.96 -1.47
N LEU A 120 -6.41 14.07 -1.05
CA LEU A 120 -5.39 14.36 -0.04
C LEU A 120 -4.24 15.16 -0.64
N TRP A 121 -3.71 16.09 0.13
CA TRP A 121 -2.52 16.87 -0.23
C TRP A 121 -1.24 16.13 0.15
N TRP A 122 -1.09 14.90 -0.37
CA TRP A 122 0.02 14.00 -0.17
C TRP A 122 0.50 13.41 -1.49
N GLY A 123 1.80 13.24 -1.62
CA GLY A 123 2.43 12.52 -2.73
C GLY A 123 2.45 11.00 -2.52
N GLY A 124 3.02 10.29 -3.48
CA GLY A 124 3.25 8.85 -3.39
C GLY A 124 4.48 8.53 -2.55
N GLY A 125 4.31 7.69 -1.54
CA GLY A 125 5.40 7.19 -0.72
C GLY A 125 5.22 5.71 -0.38
N LYS A 126 6.32 4.98 -0.19
CA LYS A 126 6.32 3.59 0.30
C LYS A 126 7.58 3.30 1.08
N GLY A 127 7.39 2.64 2.22
CA GLY A 127 8.49 2.03 2.96
C GLY A 127 8.61 0.55 2.67
N VAL A 128 9.83 0.05 2.65
CA VAL A 128 10.11 -1.38 2.53
C VAL A 128 11.23 -1.76 3.48
N ILE A 129 11.02 -2.81 4.26
CA ILE A 129 12.02 -3.42 5.14
C ILE A 129 12.23 -4.86 4.68
N ALA A 130 13.46 -5.23 4.35
CA ALA A 130 13.78 -6.62 4.05
C ALA A 130 13.80 -7.45 5.34
N ARG A 131 13.04 -8.55 5.40
CA ARG A 131 13.12 -9.47 6.55
C ARG A 131 14.53 -10.01 6.72
N ALA A 132 14.99 -10.02 7.96
CA ALA A 132 16.24 -10.68 8.27
C ALA A 132 16.11 -12.21 8.07
N PRO A 133 17.16 -12.89 7.58
CA PRO A 133 17.21 -14.35 7.59
C PRO A 133 16.97 -14.92 9.00
N ALA A 134 16.48 -16.16 9.08
CA ALA A 134 16.33 -16.91 10.33
C ALA A 134 15.26 -16.41 11.34
N GLY A 135 14.19 -15.76 10.89
CA GLY A 135 13.01 -15.51 11.74
C GLY A 135 13.23 -14.53 12.92
N ARG A 136 14.36 -13.84 13.00
CA ARG A 136 14.70 -12.92 14.11
C ARG A 136 13.67 -11.82 14.35
N HIS A 137 12.89 -11.47 13.32
CA HIS A 137 11.80 -10.48 13.40
C HIS A 137 10.61 -10.96 14.26
N GLU A 138 10.57 -12.23 14.69
CA GLU A 138 9.58 -12.77 15.62
C GLU A 138 9.98 -12.50 17.08
N ASP A 139 11.27 -12.27 17.37
CA ASP A 139 11.73 -11.84 18.68
C ASP A 139 11.27 -10.39 18.96
N PRO A 140 10.48 -10.14 20.02
CA PRO A 140 9.93 -8.81 20.28
C PRO A 140 10.98 -7.73 20.48
N GLY A 141 12.11 -8.07 21.13
CA GLY A 141 13.21 -7.13 21.37
C GLY A 141 13.91 -6.73 20.08
N TYR A 142 14.22 -7.70 19.22
CA TYR A 142 14.79 -7.43 17.91
C TYR A 142 13.82 -6.66 17.01
N ARG A 143 12.51 -7.01 17.05
CA ARG A 143 11.47 -6.32 16.29
C ARG A 143 11.39 -4.84 16.68
N ALA A 144 11.39 -4.52 17.97
CA ALA A 144 11.40 -3.14 18.45
C ALA A 144 12.63 -2.38 17.95
N GLN A 145 13.84 -2.97 18.02
CA GLN A 145 15.06 -2.37 17.49
C GLN A 145 14.98 -2.10 15.99
N LEU A 146 14.39 -3.04 15.21
CA LEU A 146 14.20 -2.89 13.77
C LEU A 146 13.33 -1.68 13.43
N PHE A 147 12.19 -1.53 14.10
CA PHE A 147 11.30 -0.41 13.85
C PHE A 147 11.83 0.93 14.40
N GLN A 148 12.62 0.92 15.45
CA GLN A 148 13.36 2.10 15.89
C GLN A 148 14.48 2.48 14.89
N ASP A 149 15.20 1.52 14.30
CA ASP A 149 16.16 1.78 13.20
C ASP A 149 15.42 2.44 12.03
N TYR A 150 14.27 1.88 11.65
CA TYR A 150 13.44 2.43 10.59
C TYR A 150 12.96 3.85 10.94
N GLY A 151 12.50 4.09 12.15
CA GLY A 151 12.10 5.42 12.62
C GLY A 151 13.23 6.46 12.55
N ARG A 152 14.47 6.09 12.92
CA ARG A 152 15.66 6.94 12.76
C ARG A 152 15.97 7.24 11.28
N PHE A 153 15.85 6.22 10.41
CA PHE A 153 15.97 6.40 8.98
C PHE A 153 14.94 7.43 8.47
N ILE A 154 13.66 7.28 8.82
CA ILE A 154 12.59 8.22 8.41
C ILE A 154 12.84 9.64 8.96
N THR A 155 13.29 9.77 10.21
CA THR A 155 13.68 11.08 10.78
C THR A 155 14.75 11.76 9.94
N SER A 156 15.74 10.98 9.47
CA SER A 156 16.85 11.52 8.67
C SER A 156 16.40 12.07 7.30
N LEU A 157 15.19 11.70 6.82
CA LEU A 157 14.61 12.20 5.58
C LEU A 157 13.89 13.55 5.74
N CYS A 158 13.92 14.15 6.94
CA CYS A 158 13.41 15.49 7.23
C CYS A 158 11.97 15.76 6.77
N GLY A 159 11.13 14.71 6.76
CA GLY A 159 9.74 14.79 6.35
C GLY A 159 9.50 14.67 4.84
N ALA A 160 10.50 14.29 4.04
CA ALA A 160 10.24 13.93 2.63
C ALA A 160 9.28 12.74 2.50
N TYR A 161 9.25 11.87 3.50
CA TYR A 161 8.39 10.70 3.56
C TYR A 161 7.76 10.54 4.96
N VAL A 162 6.47 10.18 4.97
CA VAL A 162 5.68 9.83 6.16
C VAL A 162 5.24 8.37 6.03
N THR A 163 5.50 7.57 7.05
CA THR A 163 5.21 6.13 7.04
C THR A 163 3.89 5.78 7.74
N ALA A 164 3.35 4.61 7.46
CA ALA A 164 2.13 4.05 8.03
C ALA A 164 2.23 2.53 8.14
N GLU A 165 1.23 1.87 8.72
CA GLU A 165 1.09 0.41 8.72
C GLU A 165 0.87 -0.15 7.31
N ASP A 166 1.42 -1.33 7.01
CA ASP A 166 1.19 -2.14 5.82
C ASP A 166 1.45 -3.64 6.13
N VAL A 167 1.49 -4.48 5.11
CA VAL A 167 1.72 -5.92 5.23
C VAL A 167 3.01 -6.24 6.01
N GLY A 168 2.88 -7.11 7.00
CA GLY A 168 3.97 -7.55 7.87
C GLY A 168 4.27 -6.61 9.03
N THR A 169 3.56 -5.47 9.12
CA THR A 169 3.64 -4.52 10.22
C THR A 169 2.32 -4.41 10.96
N THR A 170 2.34 -3.85 12.16
CA THR A 170 1.19 -3.75 13.07
C THR A 170 1.16 -2.39 13.75
N GLU A 171 0.02 -2.04 14.35
CA GLU A 171 -0.13 -0.82 15.15
C GLU A 171 0.94 -0.68 16.27
N PRO A 172 1.31 -1.72 17.04
CA PRO A 172 2.44 -1.65 17.98
C PRO A 172 3.78 -1.31 17.32
N ASP A 173 4.03 -1.77 16.07
CA ASP A 173 5.25 -1.41 15.34
C ASP A 173 5.27 0.09 14.99
N MET A 174 4.10 0.66 14.66
CA MET A 174 3.98 2.10 14.43
C MET A 174 4.29 2.89 15.70
N ALA A 175 3.92 2.38 16.88
CA ALA A 175 4.31 2.97 18.15
C ALA A 175 5.84 2.95 18.35
N GLU A 176 6.52 1.86 17.98
CA GLU A 176 7.99 1.79 18.05
C GLU A 176 8.67 2.77 17.06
N ILE A 177 8.13 2.92 15.84
CA ILE A 177 8.59 3.94 14.90
C ILE A 177 8.38 5.34 15.48
N HIS A 178 7.22 5.59 16.10
CA HIS A 178 6.88 6.90 16.68
C HIS A 178 7.84 7.35 17.79
N ARG A 179 8.45 6.42 18.50
CA ARG A 179 9.51 6.75 19.49
C ARG A 179 10.73 7.44 18.87
N ALA A 180 10.97 7.24 17.57
CA ALA A 180 12.15 7.77 16.88
C ALA A 180 11.80 8.83 15.84
N THR A 181 10.53 9.00 15.44
CA THR A 181 10.11 9.96 14.45
C THR A 181 8.66 10.41 14.62
N ARG A 182 8.37 11.67 14.29
CA ARG A 182 7.01 12.19 14.14
C ARG A 182 6.39 11.93 12.76
N TYR A 183 7.18 11.42 11.82
CA TYR A 183 6.77 11.19 10.43
C TYR A 183 6.19 9.79 10.26
N VAL A 184 5.24 9.45 11.12
CA VAL A 184 4.51 8.19 11.13
C VAL A 184 3.04 8.47 11.46
N VAL A 185 2.14 7.72 10.83
CA VAL A 185 0.68 7.74 11.05
C VAL A 185 0.17 6.32 11.25
N CYS A 186 -1.12 6.13 11.54
CA CYS A 186 -1.70 4.87 12.01
C CYS A 186 -1.08 4.44 13.36
N VAL A 187 -0.71 5.39 14.20
CA VAL A 187 -0.21 5.07 15.54
C VAL A 187 -1.39 4.76 16.49
N PRO A 188 -1.14 4.01 17.58
CA PRO A 188 -2.20 3.68 18.54
C PRO A 188 -2.88 4.90 19.15
N PRO A 189 -4.18 4.82 19.48
CA PRO A 189 -4.87 5.88 20.22
C PRO A 189 -4.21 6.22 21.55
N SER A 190 -3.54 5.26 22.18
CA SER A 190 -2.80 5.47 23.44
C SER A 190 -1.63 6.45 23.33
N VAL A 191 -1.17 6.74 22.10
CA VAL A 191 -0.14 7.74 21.81
C VAL A 191 -0.67 8.86 20.90
N GLY A 192 -1.98 9.02 20.81
CA GLY A 192 -2.65 10.12 20.10
C GLY A 192 -2.96 9.87 18.63
N GLY A 193 -2.91 8.62 18.19
CA GLY A 193 -3.20 8.27 16.79
C GLY A 193 -4.65 7.93 16.50
N SER A 194 -4.93 7.67 15.22
CA SER A 194 -6.25 7.32 14.71
C SER A 194 -6.63 5.84 14.87
N GLY A 195 -5.67 4.99 15.24
CA GLY A 195 -5.87 3.56 15.46
C GLY A 195 -6.26 2.77 14.21
N ASN A 196 -7.10 1.78 14.40
CA ASN A 196 -7.50 0.82 13.36
C ASN A 196 -8.26 1.47 12.19
N PRO A 197 -7.73 1.48 10.96
CA PRO A 197 -8.38 2.09 9.79
C PRO A 197 -9.49 1.21 9.17
N SER A 198 -9.70 -0.01 9.66
CA SER A 198 -10.59 -1.00 9.03
C SER A 198 -12.07 -0.59 9.01
N PRO A 199 -12.66 0.00 10.07
CA PRO A 199 -14.05 0.46 10.02
C PRO A 199 -14.27 1.54 8.96
N ALA A 200 -13.37 2.53 8.89
CA ALA A 200 -13.44 3.59 7.87
C ALA A 200 -13.32 3.01 6.46
N THR A 201 -12.41 2.05 6.25
CA THR A 201 -12.23 1.36 4.97
C THR A 201 -13.49 0.61 4.57
N ALA A 202 -14.09 -0.16 5.48
CA ALA A 202 -15.30 -0.93 5.22
C ALA A 202 -16.46 -0.04 4.76
N ARG A 203 -16.72 1.05 5.49
CA ARG A 203 -17.75 2.03 5.12
C ARG A 203 -17.47 2.65 3.74
N GLY A 204 -16.19 2.97 3.44
CA GLY A 204 -15.78 3.48 2.14
C GLY A 204 -16.08 2.50 1.00
N VAL A 205 -15.74 1.21 1.15
CA VAL A 205 -16.04 0.18 0.14
C VAL A 205 -17.53 0.06 -0.10
N VAL A 206 -18.36 0.13 0.94
CA VAL A 206 -19.82 0.08 0.80
C VAL A 206 -20.33 1.33 0.07
N CYS A 207 -19.80 2.54 0.34
CA CYS A 207 -20.13 3.75 -0.45
C CYS A 207 -19.69 3.61 -1.93
N ALA A 208 -18.58 2.91 -2.21
CA ALA A 208 -18.18 2.62 -3.58
C ALA A 208 -19.16 1.66 -4.29
N MET A 209 -19.66 0.65 -3.58
CA MET A 209 -20.72 -0.23 -4.10
C MET A 209 -21.99 0.55 -4.46
N GLU A 210 -22.42 1.49 -3.59
CA GLU A 210 -23.58 2.36 -3.84
C GLU A 210 -23.34 3.24 -5.08
N GLY A 211 -22.13 3.82 -5.21
CA GLY A 211 -21.76 4.62 -6.39
C GLY A 211 -21.74 3.82 -7.69
N ALA A 212 -21.28 2.56 -7.63
CA ALA A 212 -21.26 1.67 -8.78
C ALA A 212 -22.68 1.26 -9.21
N LEU A 213 -23.53 0.89 -8.25
CA LEU A 213 -24.93 0.56 -8.50
C LEU A 213 -25.69 1.72 -9.15
N ASP A 214 -25.49 2.93 -8.66
CA ASP A 214 -26.13 4.14 -9.19
C ASP A 214 -25.65 4.44 -10.61
N GLN A 215 -24.33 4.38 -10.87
CA GLN A 215 -23.78 4.62 -12.21
C GLN A 215 -24.32 3.63 -13.25
N LEU A 216 -24.62 2.42 -12.84
CA LEU A 216 -25.12 1.36 -13.71
C LEU A 216 -26.68 1.30 -13.78
N GLY A 217 -27.39 2.17 -13.04
CA GLY A 217 -28.83 2.17 -12.98
C GLY A 217 -29.43 0.91 -12.36
N LEU A 218 -28.69 0.24 -11.45
CA LEU A 218 -29.09 -1.03 -10.85
C LEU A 218 -29.89 -0.85 -9.53
N GLY A 219 -30.17 0.37 -9.13
CA GLY A 219 -30.91 0.70 -7.91
C GLY A 219 -30.06 0.60 -6.64
N PRO A 220 -30.66 0.76 -5.44
CA PRO A 220 -29.93 0.84 -4.16
C PRO A 220 -29.37 -0.54 -3.73
N LEU A 221 -28.50 -0.53 -2.71
CA LEU A 221 -27.98 -1.72 -2.04
C LEU A 221 -29.10 -2.57 -1.40
N ARG A 222 -30.18 -1.93 -0.96
CA ARG A 222 -31.35 -2.63 -0.40
C ARG A 222 -31.84 -3.72 -1.39
N GLY A 223 -31.99 -4.93 -0.88
CA GLY A 223 -32.45 -6.08 -1.67
C GLY A 223 -31.40 -6.69 -2.60
N LYS A 224 -30.12 -6.32 -2.48
CA LYS A 224 -29.01 -6.93 -3.25
C LYS A 224 -28.42 -8.13 -2.55
N VAL A 225 -27.91 -9.07 -3.33
CA VAL A 225 -27.09 -10.20 -2.86
C VAL A 225 -25.62 -9.88 -3.03
N ILE A 226 -24.85 -10.00 -1.93
CA ILE A 226 -23.42 -9.69 -1.90
C ILE A 226 -22.64 -10.98 -1.61
N ALA A 227 -21.69 -11.35 -2.48
CA ALA A 227 -20.72 -12.40 -2.22
C ALA A 227 -19.41 -11.81 -1.69
N MET A 228 -18.86 -12.34 -0.60
CA MET A 228 -17.67 -11.81 0.04
C MET A 228 -16.59 -12.89 0.17
N GLN A 229 -15.41 -12.64 -0.37
CA GLN A 229 -14.23 -13.46 -0.13
C GLN A 229 -13.44 -12.86 1.03
N GLY A 230 -13.53 -13.46 2.20
CA GLY A 230 -12.89 -13.02 3.43
C GLY A 230 -13.75 -12.05 4.24
N VAL A 231 -13.83 -12.33 5.55
CA VAL A 231 -14.49 -11.49 6.56
C VAL A 231 -13.52 -11.12 7.69
N GLY A 232 -12.23 -10.98 7.36
CA GLY A 232 -11.18 -10.52 8.26
C GLY A 232 -11.35 -9.07 8.71
N ASN A 233 -10.23 -8.36 8.90
CA ASN A 233 -10.19 -7.01 9.49
C ASN A 233 -11.17 -6.00 8.85
N VAL A 234 -11.21 -5.89 7.52
CA VAL A 234 -12.14 -4.98 6.84
C VAL A 234 -13.46 -5.66 6.53
N GLY A 235 -13.43 -6.93 6.03
CA GLY A 235 -14.62 -7.66 5.63
C GLY A 235 -15.63 -7.84 6.75
N GLY A 236 -15.18 -8.05 8.00
CA GLY A 236 -16.06 -8.14 9.16
C GLY A 236 -16.87 -6.85 9.39
N PHE A 237 -16.27 -5.67 9.30
CA PHE A 237 -17.00 -4.39 9.40
C PHE A 237 -17.89 -4.13 8.18
N MET A 238 -17.53 -4.65 7.00
CA MET A 238 -18.41 -4.56 5.82
C MET A 238 -19.71 -5.34 6.02
N VAL A 239 -19.71 -6.47 6.75
CA VAL A 239 -20.95 -7.20 7.10
C VAL A 239 -21.91 -6.29 7.84
N GLU A 240 -21.43 -5.55 8.87
CA GLU A 240 -22.25 -4.59 9.63
C GLU A 240 -22.85 -3.50 8.73
N GLU A 241 -22.01 -2.87 7.92
CA GLU A 241 -22.41 -1.80 7.01
C GLU A 241 -23.44 -2.28 5.98
N LEU A 242 -23.26 -3.45 5.40
CA LEU A 242 -24.18 -4.04 4.41
C LEU A 242 -25.54 -4.42 5.03
N LEU A 243 -25.53 -5.07 6.20
CA LEU A 243 -26.75 -5.41 6.92
C LEU A 243 -27.55 -4.14 7.29
N GLY A 244 -26.85 -3.08 7.71
CA GLY A 244 -27.46 -1.77 8.00
C GLY A 244 -28.10 -1.12 6.78
N ARG A 245 -27.58 -1.36 5.57
CA ARG A 245 -28.17 -0.86 4.31
C ARG A 245 -29.31 -1.73 3.77
N GLY A 246 -29.60 -2.84 4.44
CA GLY A 246 -30.75 -3.66 4.11
C GLY A 246 -30.54 -4.55 2.88
N VAL A 247 -29.32 -5.03 2.65
CA VAL A 247 -29.07 -6.07 1.62
C VAL A 247 -29.95 -7.30 1.86
N GLU A 248 -30.34 -7.99 0.82
CA GLU A 248 -31.15 -9.20 0.92
C GLU A 248 -30.38 -10.33 1.59
N ARG A 249 -29.14 -10.56 1.14
CA ARG A 249 -28.29 -11.65 1.63
C ARG A 249 -26.81 -11.32 1.44
N ILE A 250 -26.01 -11.76 2.40
CA ILE A 250 -24.55 -11.83 2.33
C ILE A 250 -24.16 -13.30 2.32
N VAL A 251 -23.43 -13.74 1.29
CA VAL A 251 -22.79 -15.05 1.22
C VAL A 251 -21.30 -14.83 1.35
N ALA A 252 -20.66 -15.37 2.37
CA ALA A 252 -19.26 -15.12 2.65
C ALA A 252 -18.47 -16.43 2.84
N ALA A 253 -17.22 -16.43 2.41
CA ALA A 253 -16.27 -17.51 2.63
C ALA A 253 -15.05 -16.99 3.41
N GLU A 254 -14.66 -17.72 4.48
CA GLU A 254 -13.51 -17.40 5.33
C GLU A 254 -12.69 -18.67 5.58
N VAL A 255 -11.37 -18.57 5.63
CA VAL A 255 -10.50 -19.73 5.89
C VAL A 255 -10.24 -19.96 7.38
N SER A 256 -10.46 -18.96 8.22
CA SER A 256 -10.22 -19.01 9.66
C SER A 256 -11.54 -19.26 10.41
N GLU A 257 -11.68 -20.42 11.03
CA GLU A 257 -12.82 -20.75 11.90
C GLU A 257 -12.95 -19.73 13.06
N ALA A 258 -11.83 -19.27 13.61
CA ALA A 258 -11.84 -18.30 14.71
C ALA A 258 -12.43 -16.95 14.26
N VAL A 259 -12.06 -16.47 13.06
CA VAL A 259 -12.59 -15.24 12.47
C VAL A 259 -14.07 -15.39 12.14
N ALA A 260 -14.43 -16.50 11.48
CA ALA A 260 -15.81 -16.77 11.10
C ALA A 260 -16.74 -16.82 12.34
N ARG A 261 -16.30 -17.48 13.41
CA ARG A 261 -17.03 -17.53 14.68
C ARG A 261 -17.21 -16.14 15.28
N ALA A 262 -16.14 -15.34 15.37
CA ALA A 262 -16.21 -13.97 15.91
C ALA A 262 -17.19 -13.09 15.12
N VAL A 263 -17.22 -13.21 13.78
CA VAL A 263 -18.15 -12.47 12.92
C VAL A 263 -19.60 -12.95 13.12
N ARG A 264 -19.83 -14.27 13.23
CA ARG A 264 -21.17 -14.81 13.52
C ARG A 264 -21.69 -14.38 14.89
N GLU A 265 -20.82 -14.39 15.92
CA GLU A 265 -21.17 -13.94 17.27
C GLU A 265 -21.52 -12.44 17.31
N ARG A 266 -20.77 -11.63 16.57
CA ARG A 266 -20.96 -10.16 16.55
C ARG A 266 -22.12 -9.70 15.69
N TYR A 267 -22.32 -10.33 14.52
CA TYR A 267 -23.25 -9.84 13.49
C TYR A 267 -24.29 -10.88 13.07
N GLY A 268 -24.50 -11.95 13.86
CA GLY A 268 -25.39 -13.05 13.54
C GLY A 268 -26.74 -12.56 13.00
N SER A 269 -27.07 -12.97 11.77
CA SER A 269 -28.27 -12.56 11.06
C SER A 269 -28.69 -13.66 10.11
N GLU A 270 -30.00 -13.89 9.95
CA GLU A 270 -30.54 -14.81 8.93
C GLU A 270 -30.13 -14.42 7.50
N ARG A 271 -29.75 -13.15 7.32
CA ARG A 271 -29.24 -12.63 6.03
C ARG A 271 -27.74 -12.87 5.81
N LEU A 272 -27.00 -13.41 6.79
CA LEU A 272 -25.58 -13.74 6.69
C LEU A 272 -25.40 -15.26 6.62
N GLN A 273 -25.03 -15.75 5.45
CA GLN A 273 -24.47 -17.08 5.25
C GLN A 273 -22.94 -16.96 5.23
N LEU A 274 -22.25 -17.59 6.19
CA LEU A 274 -20.80 -17.53 6.30
C LEU A 274 -20.24 -18.95 6.41
N ASP A 275 -19.50 -19.37 5.39
CA ASP A 275 -18.93 -20.71 5.31
C ASP A 275 -17.42 -20.67 5.59
N VAL A 276 -16.94 -21.66 6.34
CA VAL A 276 -15.49 -21.86 6.53
C VAL A 276 -15.00 -22.81 5.45
N VAL A 277 -14.01 -22.37 4.68
CA VAL A 277 -13.51 -23.08 3.51
C VAL A 277 -12.01 -23.36 3.64
N ALA A 278 -11.52 -24.32 2.86
CA ALA A 278 -10.09 -24.61 2.82
C ALA A 278 -9.30 -23.45 2.19
N PRO A 279 -8.03 -23.20 2.63
CA PRO A 279 -7.15 -22.28 1.93
C PRO A 279 -7.04 -22.66 0.44
N GLY A 280 -7.21 -21.66 -0.45
CA GLY A 280 -7.20 -21.87 -1.90
C GLY A 280 -8.56 -22.24 -2.50
N ASP A 281 -9.62 -22.41 -1.70
CA ASP A 281 -10.97 -22.54 -2.22
C ASP A 281 -11.46 -21.20 -2.76
N HIS A 282 -11.83 -21.21 -4.03
CA HIS A 282 -12.35 -20.05 -4.77
C HIS A 282 -13.82 -20.23 -5.17
N GLY A 283 -14.56 -21.12 -4.51
CA GLY A 283 -15.98 -21.41 -4.80
C GLY A 283 -16.85 -20.17 -4.74
N ILE A 284 -16.61 -19.30 -3.77
CA ILE A 284 -17.35 -18.04 -3.57
C ILE A 284 -17.33 -17.11 -4.80
N LEU A 285 -16.33 -17.20 -5.67
CA LEU A 285 -16.23 -16.38 -6.87
C LEU A 285 -17.29 -16.74 -7.91
N ALA A 286 -17.83 -17.97 -7.85
CA ALA A 286 -18.89 -18.44 -8.73
C ALA A 286 -20.30 -18.28 -8.13
N GLU A 287 -20.42 -17.70 -6.93
CA GLU A 287 -21.71 -17.43 -6.30
C GLU A 287 -22.54 -16.43 -7.11
N PRO A 288 -23.80 -16.74 -7.44
CA PRO A 288 -24.70 -15.79 -8.07
C PRO A 288 -24.97 -14.60 -7.13
N CYS A 289 -24.56 -13.41 -7.54
CA CYS A 289 -24.70 -12.22 -6.73
C CYS A 289 -24.79 -10.96 -7.59
N ASP A 290 -25.24 -9.86 -7.00
CA ASP A 290 -25.17 -8.54 -7.64
C ASP A 290 -23.75 -7.96 -7.55
N ILE A 291 -23.10 -8.13 -6.39
CA ILE A 291 -21.76 -7.62 -6.13
C ILE A 291 -20.89 -8.70 -5.52
N LEU A 292 -19.73 -8.93 -6.11
CA LEU A 292 -18.63 -9.71 -5.52
C LEU A 292 -17.65 -8.76 -4.83
N ALA A 293 -17.33 -9.04 -3.57
CA ALA A 293 -16.38 -8.29 -2.76
C ALA A 293 -15.16 -9.14 -2.39
N PRO A 294 -14.06 -9.09 -3.16
CA PRO A 294 -12.77 -9.66 -2.74
C PRO A 294 -12.18 -8.83 -1.59
N ASN A 295 -12.03 -9.43 -0.39
CA ASN A 295 -11.53 -8.73 0.80
C ASN A 295 -10.28 -9.39 1.41
N ALA A 296 -9.81 -10.53 0.87
CA ALA A 296 -8.72 -11.29 1.44
C ALA A 296 -7.42 -11.14 0.67
N LEU A 297 -7.32 -11.68 -0.54
CA LEU A 297 -6.08 -11.85 -1.27
C LEU A 297 -6.01 -10.99 -2.53
N GLY A 298 -4.80 -10.51 -2.85
CA GLY A 298 -4.49 -9.93 -4.16
C GLY A 298 -4.36 -11.01 -5.24
N GLY A 299 -4.45 -10.60 -6.53
CA GLY A 299 -4.30 -11.50 -7.68
C GLY A 299 -5.42 -12.51 -7.85
N ILE A 300 -6.52 -12.39 -7.08
CA ILE A 300 -7.64 -13.32 -7.12
C ILE A 300 -8.44 -13.22 -8.44
N LEU A 301 -8.42 -12.07 -9.07
CA LEU A 301 -9.02 -11.83 -10.38
C LEU A 301 -7.96 -12.05 -11.46
N ASN A 302 -8.09 -13.15 -12.18
CA ASN A 302 -7.11 -13.61 -13.17
C ASN A 302 -7.82 -14.41 -14.28
N PRO A 303 -7.12 -14.87 -15.34
CA PRO A 303 -7.73 -15.60 -16.45
C PRO A 303 -8.44 -16.91 -16.08
N GLU A 304 -8.11 -17.51 -14.94
CA GLU A 304 -8.73 -18.75 -14.48
C GLU A 304 -10.02 -18.48 -13.69
N THR A 305 -10.04 -17.40 -12.92
CA THR A 305 -11.13 -17.06 -12.01
C THR A 305 -12.18 -16.15 -12.63
N ILE A 306 -11.78 -15.16 -13.44
CA ILE A 306 -12.71 -14.22 -14.09
C ILE A 306 -13.79 -14.93 -14.92
N PRO A 307 -13.51 -16.00 -15.70
CA PRO A 307 -14.55 -16.72 -16.44
C PRO A 307 -15.66 -17.32 -15.57
N ARG A 308 -15.39 -17.57 -14.29
CA ARG A 308 -16.33 -18.18 -13.33
C ARG A 308 -17.25 -17.18 -12.64
N LEU A 309 -16.94 -15.90 -12.69
CA LEU A 309 -17.69 -14.84 -11.99
C LEU A 309 -19.13 -14.76 -12.47
N ARG A 310 -20.06 -14.62 -11.54
CA ARG A 310 -21.51 -14.46 -11.82
C ARG A 310 -22.06 -13.13 -11.28
N ALA A 311 -21.18 -12.23 -10.86
CA ALA A 311 -21.49 -10.90 -10.37
C ALA A 311 -21.65 -9.90 -11.51
N LYS A 312 -22.46 -8.86 -11.31
CA LYS A 312 -22.54 -7.68 -12.19
C LYS A 312 -21.44 -6.67 -11.86
N ILE A 313 -21.05 -6.59 -10.60
CA ILE A 313 -20.07 -5.64 -10.08
C ILE A 313 -19.03 -6.42 -9.25
N VAL A 314 -17.77 -6.05 -9.40
CA VAL A 314 -16.70 -6.42 -8.46
C VAL A 314 -16.25 -5.17 -7.74
N CYS A 315 -16.41 -5.13 -6.40
CA CYS A 315 -16.04 -4.03 -5.54
C CYS A 315 -15.70 -4.56 -4.14
N GLY A 316 -14.43 -4.60 -3.77
CA GLY A 316 -13.97 -5.17 -2.51
C GLY A 316 -12.80 -4.41 -1.89
N ALA A 317 -12.41 -4.84 -0.68
CA ALA A 317 -11.40 -4.16 0.13
C ALA A 317 -9.97 -4.63 -0.12
N ALA A 318 -9.75 -5.82 -0.72
CA ALA A 318 -8.42 -6.35 -0.97
C ALA A 318 -7.61 -5.43 -1.88
N ASN A 319 -6.32 -5.30 -1.60
CA ASN A 319 -5.40 -4.58 -2.47
C ASN A 319 -4.96 -5.49 -3.64
N ASN A 320 -4.69 -4.87 -4.80
CA ASN A 320 -4.17 -5.56 -6.00
C ASN A 320 -5.03 -6.78 -6.39
N GLN A 321 -6.33 -6.60 -6.46
CA GLN A 321 -7.29 -7.68 -6.76
C GLN A 321 -7.02 -8.34 -8.11
N LEU A 322 -6.63 -7.56 -9.14
CA LEU A 322 -6.20 -8.04 -10.45
C LEU A 322 -4.78 -8.59 -10.38
N LEU A 323 -4.55 -9.78 -10.95
CA LEU A 323 -3.21 -10.35 -11.08
C LEU A 323 -2.36 -9.55 -12.09
N ASP A 324 -2.98 -9.16 -13.20
CA ASP A 324 -2.44 -8.23 -14.18
C ASP A 324 -3.46 -7.12 -14.43
N GLN A 325 -3.05 -5.86 -14.13
CA GLN A 325 -3.98 -4.73 -14.16
C GLN A 325 -4.57 -4.43 -15.53
N GLN A 326 -3.84 -4.67 -16.62
CA GLN A 326 -4.31 -4.38 -17.96
C GLN A 326 -5.15 -5.53 -18.52
N ARG A 327 -4.57 -6.71 -18.54
CA ARG A 327 -5.21 -7.91 -19.08
C ARG A 327 -6.51 -8.25 -18.35
N ASP A 328 -6.46 -8.29 -17.02
CA ASP A 328 -7.58 -8.81 -16.23
C ASP A 328 -8.71 -7.76 -16.12
N ALA A 329 -8.38 -6.46 -16.15
CA ALA A 329 -9.40 -5.41 -16.28
C ALA A 329 -10.12 -5.48 -17.63
N LEU A 330 -9.40 -5.79 -18.71
CA LEU A 330 -9.98 -5.98 -20.02
C LEU A 330 -10.92 -7.21 -20.05
N LEU A 331 -10.49 -8.34 -19.48
CA LEU A 331 -11.32 -9.55 -19.36
C LEU A 331 -12.62 -9.29 -18.61
N LEU A 332 -12.59 -8.53 -17.51
CA LEU A 332 -13.80 -8.14 -16.78
C LEU A 332 -14.74 -7.29 -17.64
N ARG A 333 -14.19 -6.31 -18.36
CA ARG A 333 -14.94 -5.45 -19.27
C ARG A 333 -15.60 -6.26 -20.41
N GLU A 334 -14.86 -7.17 -21.05
CA GLU A 334 -15.37 -8.02 -22.12
C GLU A 334 -16.54 -8.91 -21.66
N ARG A 335 -16.57 -9.24 -20.37
CA ARG A 335 -17.69 -9.97 -19.74
C ARG A 335 -18.83 -9.07 -19.27
N GLY A 336 -18.74 -7.75 -19.46
CA GLY A 336 -19.74 -6.80 -19.00
C GLY A 336 -19.80 -6.68 -17.47
N ILE A 337 -18.73 -7.04 -16.77
CA ILE A 337 -18.62 -6.94 -15.30
C ILE A 337 -17.96 -5.59 -14.96
N ALA A 338 -18.67 -4.74 -14.24
CA ALA A 338 -18.12 -3.50 -13.76
C ALA A 338 -17.14 -3.76 -12.62
N PHE A 339 -15.91 -3.29 -12.77
CA PHE A 339 -14.86 -3.38 -11.74
C PHE A 339 -14.63 -2.02 -11.11
N VAL A 340 -14.75 -1.92 -9.80
CA VAL A 340 -14.31 -0.74 -9.04
C VAL A 340 -12.88 -0.98 -8.59
N PRO A 341 -11.90 -0.20 -9.10
CA PRO A 341 -10.50 -0.39 -8.71
C PRO A 341 -10.32 -0.29 -7.19
N ASP A 342 -9.52 -1.17 -6.63
CA ASP A 342 -9.31 -1.29 -5.18
C ASP A 342 -8.86 0.01 -4.52
N PHE A 343 -7.94 0.75 -5.16
CA PHE A 343 -7.45 2.03 -4.63
C PHE A 343 -8.48 3.17 -4.70
N VAL A 344 -9.59 3.00 -5.43
CA VAL A 344 -10.77 3.87 -5.36
C VAL A 344 -11.65 3.48 -4.18
N ALA A 345 -11.98 2.18 -4.06
CA ALA A 345 -12.92 1.66 -3.06
C ALA A 345 -12.35 1.72 -1.63
N ASN A 346 -11.11 1.23 -1.43
CA ASN A 346 -10.51 1.03 -0.10
C ASN A 346 -9.69 2.23 0.41
N ARG A 347 -9.80 3.40 -0.22
CA ARG A 347 -8.96 4.57 0.10
C ARG A 347 -9.20 5.16 1.49
N MET A 348 -10.32 4.83 2.15
CA MET A 348 -10.65 5.41 3.45
C MET A 348 -9.68 5.03 4.56
N GLY A 349 -8.93 3.96 4.43
CA GLY A 349 -7.85 3.61 5.35
C GLY A 349 -6.80 4.73 5.44
N ILE A 350 -6.31 5.21 4.29
CA ILE A 350 -5.35 6.33 4.29
C ILE A 350 -6.02 7.66 4.65
N VAL A 351 -7.26 7.90 4.25
CA VAL A 351 -8.00 9.12 4.63
C VAL A 351 -8.12 9.22 6.16
N ASN A 352 -8.39 8.10 6.84
CA ASN A 352 -8.54 8.05 8.29
C ASN A 352 -7.27 8.46 9.04
N CYS A 353 -6.09 8.11 8.53
CA CYS A 353 -4.85 8.32 9.28
C CYS A 353 -3.90 9.38 8.68
N ALA A 354 -4.05 9.75 7.39
CA ALA A 354 -3.06 10.60 6.72
C ALA A 354 -2.80 11.94 7.41
N ASN A 355 -3.80 12.49 8.07
CA ASN A 355 -3.75 13.79 8.72
C ASN A 355 -3.85 13.71 10.25
N GLU A 356 -3.66 12.53 10.86
CA GLU A 356 -3.80 12.35 12.32
C GLU A 356 -2.86 13.26 13.13
N GLN A 357 -1.78 13.75 12.51
CA GLN A 357 -0.88 14.73 13.12
C GLN A 357 -1.55 16.08 13.44
N TYR A 358 -2.71 16.38 12.83
CA TYR A 358 -3.53 17.55 13.14
C TYR A 358 -4.56 17.28 14.24
N GLY A 359 -4.58 16.08 14.80
CA GLY A 359 -5.52 15.59 15.77
C GLY A 359 -6.47 14.55 15.19
N SER A 360 -7.07 13.76 16.07
CA SER A 360 -8.07 12.73 15.73
C SER A 360 -9.22 12.80 16.72
N PHE A 361 -10.46 12.83 16.22
CA PHE A 361 -11.67 12.82 17.02
C PHE A 361 -12.80 12.11 16.28
N PRO A 362 -13.78 11.55 17.03
CA PRO A 362 -14.92 10.88 16.43
C PRO A 362 -15.70 11.80 15.49
N ASP A 363 -16.18 11.25 14.38
CA ASP A 363 -17.01 11.95 13.39
C ASP A 363 -16.37 13.23 12.80
N ASP A 364 -15.04 13.23 12.66
CA ASP A 364 -14.32 14.35 12.04
C ASP A 364 -14.94 14.70 10.67
N PRO A 365 -15.47 15.93 10.49
CA PRO A 365 -16.10 16.35 9.24
C PRO A 365 -15.17 16.21 8.02
N ALA A 366 -13.86 16.36 8.22
CA ALA A 366 -12.87 16.17 7.14
C ALA A 366 -12.81 14.72 6.66
N ILE A 367 -13.18 13.76 7.49
CA ILE A 367 -13.25 12.32 7.16
C ILE A 367 -14.69 11.97 6.73
N VAL A 368 -15.70 12.39 7.49
CA VAL A 368 -17.11 12.04 7.26
C VAL A 368 -17.60 12.49 5.89
N ARG A 369 -17.15 13.65 5.38
CA ARG A 369 -17.50 14.12 4.03
C ARG A 369 -17.17 13.14 2.92
N HIS A 370 -16.19 12.26 3.11
CA HIS A 370 -15.83 11.23 2.12
C HIS A 370 -16.92 10.17 1.92
N TYR A 371 -17.86 10.07 2.86
CA TYR A 371 -19.03 9.20 2.77
C TYR A 371 -20.28 9.94 2.23
N ASP A 372 -20.22 11.26 2.14
CA ASP A 372 -21.35 12.09 1.69
C ASP A 372 -21.46 12.11 0.17
N SER A 373 -22.53 11.51 -0.35
CA SER A 373 -22.79 11.43 -1.80
C SER A 373 -22.99 12.79 -2.47
N SER A 374 -23.19 13.87 -1.72
CA SER A 374 -23.30 15.24 -2.25
C SER A 374 -21.95 15.88 -2.56
N TRP A 375 -20.85 15.41 -1.92
CA TRP A 375 -19.52 15.95 -2.15
C TRP A 375 -18.80 15.26 -3.31
N ASP A 376 -18.29 16.02 -4.28
CA ASP A 376 -17.65 15.49 -5.49
C ASP A 376 -16.41 14.62 -5.21
N GLY A 377 -15.68 14.91 -4.13
CA GLY A 377 -14.51 14.11 -3.68
C GLY A 377 -14.90 12.85 -2.90
N SER A 378 -16.17 12.56 -2.65
CA SER A 378 -16.60 11.37 -1.91
C SER A 378 -16.26 10.07 -2.63
N VAL A 379 -16.19 8.96 -1.89
CA VAL A 379 -15.94 7.63 -2.47
C VAL A 379 -17.03 7.30 -3.52
N TYR A 380 -18.29 7.61 -3.19
CA TYR A 380 -19.43 7.42 -4.06
C TYR A 380 -19.27 8.18 -5.40
N ARG A 381 -19.01 9.51 -5.35
CA ARG A 381 -18.89 10.35 -6.55
C ARG A 381 -17.68 9.99 -7.40
N VAL A 382 -16.54 9.74 -6.78
CA VAL A 382 -15.33 9.34 -7.52
C VAL A 382 -15.52 7.98 -8.19
N THR A 383 -16.21 7.02 -7.54
CA THR A 383 -16.55 5.73 -8.17
C THR A 383 -17.42 5.93 -9.42
N ARG A 384 -18.47 6.75 -9.32
CA ARG A 384 -19.30 7.10 -10.48
C ARG A 384 -18.51 7.76 -11.60
N SER A 385 -17.67 8.73 -11.26
CA SER A 385 -16.83 9.43 -12.24
C SER A 385 -15.89 8.48 -12.98
N VAL A 386 -15.25 7.55 -12.26
CA VAL A 386 -14.33 6.55 -12.84
C VAL A 386 -15.10 5.62 -13.78
N LEU A 387 -16.23 5.07 -13.35
CA LEU A 387 -17.02 4.16 -14.19
C LEU A 387 -17.62 4.89 -15.41
N GLY A 388 -18.11 6.12 -15.24
CA GLY A 388 -18.64 6.93 -16.33
C GLY A 388 -17.56 7.32 -17.35
N ARG A 389 -16.35 7.70 -16.91
CA ARG A 389 -15.20 7.95 -17.80
C ARG A 389 -14.78 6.69 -18.55
N ALA A 390 -14.80 5.53 -17.91
CA ALA A 390 -14.51 4.27 -18.56
C ALA A 390 -15.49 3.95 -19.68
N GLU A 391 -16.76 4.12 -19.43
CA GLU A 391 -17.85 3.92 -20.40
C GLU A 391 -17.72 4.88 -21.60
N GLN A 392 -17.62 6.19 -21.33
CA GLN A 392 -17.52 7.23 -22.35
C GLN A 392 -16.24 7.08 -23.21
N GLY A 393 -15.13 6.76 -22.57
CA GLY A 393 -13.83 6.59 -23.24
C GLY A 393 -13.63 5.23 -23.92
N GLY A 394 -14.53 4.26 -23.72
CA GLY A 394 -14.35 2.90 -24.21
C GLY A 394 -13.10 2.22 -23.63
N ILE A 395 -12.67 2.60 -22.43
CA ILE A 395 -11.48 2.08 -21.71
C ILE A 395 -11.88 1.27 -20.48
N THR A 396 -10.93 0.64 -19.81
CA THR A 396 -11.21 -0.05 -18.55
C THR A 396 -11.37 0.94 -17.39
N SER A 397 -12.11 0.57 -16.35
CA SER A 397 -12.24 1.40 -15.14
C SER A 397 -10.89 1.60 -14.42
N THR A 398 -9.98 0.63 -14.50
CA THR A 398 -8.62 0.74 -13.98
C THR A 398 -7.83 1.83 -14.73
N GLU A 399 -7.94 1.85 -16.06
CA GLU A 399 -7.30 2.88 -16.89
C GLU A 399 -7.90 4.27 -16.62
N ALA A 400 -9.23 4.39 -16.57
CA ALA A 400 -9.93 5.63 -16.24
C ALA A 400 -9.52 6.17 -14.86
N ALA A 401 -9.42 5.30 -13.85
CA ALA A 401 -8.98 5.67 -12.51
C ALA A 401 -7.52 6.13 -12.50
N ASN A 402 -6.65 5.44 -13.24
CA ASN A 402 -5.24 5.81 -13.36
C ASN A 402 -5.06 7.18 -14.04
N LEU A 403 -5.76 7.45 -15.14
CA LEU A 403 -5.72 8.74 -15.83
C LEU A 403 -6.20 9.87 -14.92
N LEU A 404 -7.34 9.71 -14.25
CA LEU A 404 -7.86 10.69 -13.31
C LEU A 404 -6.89 10.93 -12.14
N ALA A 405 -6.32 9.87 -11.60
CA ALA A 405 -5.35 9.97 -10.51
C ALA A 405 -4.07 10.71 -10.94
N ASP A 406 -3.56 10.41 -12.12
CA ASP A 406 -2.35 11.03 -12.67
C ASP A 406 -2.57 12.52 -12.97
N GLU A 407 -3.76 12.92 -13.50
CA GLU A 407 -4.16 14.32 -13.65
C GLU A 407 -4.17 15.05 -12.28
N LEU A 408 -4.77 14.44 -11.26
CA LEU A 408 -4.85 15.03 -9.93
C LEU A 408 -3.47 15.08 -9.24
N ALA A 409 -2.60 14.10 -9.46
CA ALA A 409 -1.26 14.04 -8.84
C ALA A 409 -0.35 15.19 -9.29
N GLU A 410 -0.60 15.80 -10.46
CA GLU A 410 0.16 16.95 -10.95
C GLU A 410 -0.24 18.29 -10.32
N GLN A 411 -1.31 18.34 -9.53
CA GLN A 411 -1.71 19.55 -8.83
C GLN A 411 -0.69 19.91 -7.74
N PRO A 412 -0.13 21.12 -7.73
CA PRO A 412 0.81 21.53 -6.70
C PRO A 412 0.10 21.74 -5.35
N HIS A 413 0.79 21.41 -4.25
CA HIS A 413 0.28 21.69 -2.91
C HIS A 413 -0.02 23.19 -2.74
N PRO A 414 -1.22 23.57 -2.27
CA PRO A 414 -1.65 24.98 -2.27
C PRO A 414 -0.80 25.91 -1.38
N ILE A 415 -0.16 25.35 -0.34
CA ILE A 415 0.64 26.13 0.61
C ILE A 415 2.15 25.83 0.47
N PHE A 416 2.51 24.57 0.23
CA PHE A 416 3.89 24.10 0.20
C PHE A 416 4.24 23.41 -1.14
N PRO A 417 4.17 24.13 -2.28
CA PRO A 417 4.50 23.53 -3.56
C PRO A 417 5.97 23.07 -3.55
N ASP A 418 6.21 21.91 -4.17
CA ASP A 418 7.55 21.33 -4.35
C ASP A 418 8.37 21.14 -3.06
N ARG A 419 7.71 21.09 -1.89
CA ARG A 419 8.36 20.96 -0.58
C ARG A 419 9.31 19.77 -0.51
N THR A 420 8.87 18.60 -0.99
CA THR A 420 9.69 17.39 -0.99
C THR A 420 10.94 17.54 -1.86
N SER A 421 10.82 18.15 -3.04
CA SER A 421 11.96 18.42 -3.92
C SER A 421 13.00 19.29 -3.21
N ALA A 422 12.56 20.34 -2.52
CA ALA A 422 13.45 21.21 -1.74
C ALA A 422 14.16 20.45 -0.60
N ILE A 423 13.44 19.58 0.11
CA ILE A 423 14.00 18.72 1.17
C ILE A 423 15.06 17.79 0.58
N LEU A 424 14.75 17.07 -0.50
CA LEU A 424 15.68 16.12 -1.14
C LEU A 424 16.94 16.83 -1.65
N THR A 425 16.79 17.98 -2.29
CA THR A 425 17.92 18.80 -2.75
C THR A 425 18.83 19.17 -1.58
N ARG A 426 18.24 19.59 -0.46
CA ARG A 426 18.99 19.93 0.74
C ARG A 426 19.70 18.74 1.36
N LEU A 427 19.02 17.59 1.49
CA LEU A 427 19.61 16.36 2.02
C LEU A 427 20.85 15.93 1.23
N LEU A 428 20.79 16.01 -0.12
CA LEU A 428 21.94 15.66 -0.95
C LEU A 428 23.09 16.68 -0.79
N ALA A 429 22.78 17.97 -0.75
CA ALA A 429 23.78 19.02 -0.55
C ALA A 429 24.50 18.89 0.81
N ASP A 430 23.75 18.50 1.85
CA ASP A 430 24.29 18.27 3.19
C ASP A 430 24.98 16.88 3.33
N GLY A 431 25.07 16.11 2.26
CA GLY A 431 25.79 14.83 2.25
C GLY A 431 25.06 13.70 2.99
N TRP A 432 23.73 13.69 2.99
CA TRP A 432 22.91 12.65 3.65
C TRP A 432 23.37 11.23 3.34
N ALA A 433 23.72 10.94 2.09
CA ALA A 433 24.21 9.63 1.67
C ALA A 433 25.66 9.32 2.07
N LYS A 434 26.43 10.33 2.52
CA LYS A 434 27.84 10.19 2.86
C LYS A 434 28.10 9.77 4.31
N VAL A 435 27.06 9.37 5.05
CA VAL A 435 27.20 8.89 6.43
C VAL A 435 27.98 7.57 6.42
N PRO A 436 29.14 7.50 7.10
CA PRO A 436 29.94 6.28 7.11
C PRO A 436 29.20 5.14 7.82
N GLY A 437 29.30 3.94 7.24
CA GLY A 437 28.84 2.71 7.88
C GLY A 437 29.71 2.38 9.12
N PRO A 438 29.19 1.61 10.08
CA PRO A 438 30.02 1.06 11.15
C PRO A 438 31.11 0.19 10.52
N ARG A 439 32.38 0.51 10.79
CA ARG A 439 33.51 -0.34 10.38
C ARG A 439 33.39 -1.67 11.15
N ARG A 440 32.85 -2.70 10.53
CA ARG A 440 33.03 -4.06 11.07
C ARG A 440 34.51 -4.41 11.01
N PRO A 441 35.14 -4.89 12.10
CA PRO A 441 36.48 -5.43 12.01
C PRO A 441 36.48 -6.54 10.95
N ALA A 442 37.47 -6.49 10.05
CA ALA A 442 37.67 -7.55 9.04
C ALA A 442 37.59 -8.91 9.74
N ARG A 443 36.73 -9.83 9.26
CA ARG A 443 36.72 -11.21 9.76
C ARG A 443 38.13 -11.70 9.64
N ALA A 444 38.77 -11.99 10.78
CA ALA A 444 40.06 -12.66 10.81
C ALA A 444 39.93 -13.91 9.97
N ALA A 445 40.76 -14.01 8.92
CA ALA A 445 40.86 -15.22 8.13
C ALA A 445 41.16 -16.37 9.11
N VAL A 446 40.26 -17.34 9.22
CA VAL A 446 40.53 -18.57 9.96
C VAL A 446 41.67 -19.25 9.24
N ALA A 447 42.89 -19.03 9.73
CA ALA A 447 44.05 -19.73 9.27
C ALA A 447 43.82 -21.22 9.56
N GLY A 448 43.76 -22.02 8.51
CA GLY A 448 43.60 -23.44 8.59
C GLY A 448 44.74 -24.02 9.43
N ALA A 449 44.39 -24.56 10.59
CA ALA A 449 45.29 -25.41 11.35
C ALA A 449 45.44 -26.73 10.57
N GLY A 450 46.57 -26.83 9.84
CA GLY A 450 46.99 -28.06 9.21
C GLY A 450 47.16 -29.13 10.28
N ARG A 451 46.57 -30.26 10.04
CA ARG A 451 46.82 -31.51 10.78
C ARG A 451 48.29 -31.97 10.59
N ARG A 452 48.91 -32.29 11.65
CA ARG A 452 49.86 -33.41 11.72
C ARG A 452 49.29 -34.46 12.66
#